data_5a64bbed63bd5090244ed1c9fd008ecd
#
_entry.id   5a64bbed63bd5090244ed1c9fd008ecd
#
_cell.length_a   1.000
_cell.length_b   1.000
_cell.length_c   1.000
_cell.angle_alpha   90.00
_cell.angle_beta   90.00
_cell.angle_gamma   90.00
#
_symmetry.space_group_name_H-M   'P 1'
#
loop_
_entity.id
_entity.type
_entity.pdbx_description
1 polymer ?
#
loop_
_entity_poly.entity_id
_entity_poly.type
_entity_poly.pdbx_seq_one_letter_code
_entity_poly.pdbx_strand_id
1 'polypeptide(L)'
;ADNPDYGTANTPAVDPNVLAISAYNASVAHKTSISLDVPQLKDNADLNNGHSDIVHYLLTFNAKGDQDYVYLPLGEAGSYSDKSVNGKIVLVESGGSVTDNDKLVELRKAGAKGVLIYQNKEQGDTPTKLYLGGYESSYIPVGIIGNKLGVELAANAGKYKLNIKDTVVKEPYKDAKKMLYFSGWGVSTEGELKPDVAFPGGMIYSSVNNGLYYMNSGTSMATPHAAGSVALIRQVLEERFPNYSKEQLESLLQNLVMSTAKPAINPESNTYYSPRQQGAGLADVTAAAYGDLYLTT
;
A
#
# COMPACT_ATOMS: atom_id res chain seq x y z
N ALA A 1 18.91 -5.33 2.25
CA ALA A 1 19.46 -6.62 2.68
C ALA A 1 20.12 -7.32 1.49
N ASP A 2 21.11 -6.62 0.86
CA ASP A 2 21.68 -7.06 -0.43
C ASP A 2 22.86 -8.02 -0.27
N ASN A 3 23.29 -8.29 0.97
CA ASN A 3 24.39 -9.21 1.23
C ASN A 3 23.97 -10.33 2.15
N PRO A 4 23.81 -11.58 1.63
CA PRO A 4 23.40 -12.73 2.40
C PRO A 4 24.46 -13.21 3.42
N ASP A 5 25.69 -12.72 3.34
CA ASP A 5 26.75 -13.10 4.26
C ASP A 5 26.67 -12.41 5.61
N TYR A 6 25.93 -11.31 5.68
CA TYR A 6 25.64 -10.60 6.93
C TYR A 6 24.23 -10.87 7.40
N GLY A 7 24.07 -11.24 8.68
CA GLY A 7 22.77 -11.29 9.33
C GLY A 7 22.18 -9.88 9.40
N THR A 8 20.96 -9.69 8.89
CA THR A 8 20.24 -8.42 8.90
C THR A 8 18.93 -8.50 9.69
N ALA A 9 18.69 -9.66 10.33
CA ALA A 9 17.61 -9.80 11.28
C ALA A 9 17.93 -8.99 12.55
N ASN A 10 16.98 -8.19 13.02
CA ASN A 10 17.13 -7.25 14.12
C ASN A 10 16.16 -7.57 15.27
N THR A 11 16.44 -7.05 16.46
CA THR A 11 15.50 -7.04 17.57
C THR A 11 14.18 -6.35 17.15
N PRO A 12 12.99 -6.94 17.52
CA PRO A 12 12.81 -8.13 18.36
C PRO A 12 12.84 -9.47 17.60
N ALA A 13 12.99 -9.50 16.27
CA ALA A 13 12.88 -10.73 15.46
C ALA A 13 13.96 -11.79 15.76
N VAL A 14 15.05 -11.42 16.41
CA VAL A 14 16.13 -12.33 16.82
C VAL A 14 15.87 -13.02 18.16
N ASP A 15 14.82 -12.63 18.90
CA ASP A 15 14.45 -13.29 20.15
C ASP A 15 13.90 -14.71 19.86
N PRO A 16 14.38 -15.75 20.54
CA PRO A 16 13.92 -17.13 20.32
C PRO A 16 12.42 -17.34 20.58
N ASN A 17 11.81 -16.51 21.43
CA ASN A 17 10.38 -16.57 21.75
C ASN A 17 9.49 -15.78 20.77
N VAL A 18 10.07 -15.14 19.75
CA VAL A 18 9.36 -14.36 18.76
C VAL A 18 9.35 -15.08 17.42
N LEU A 19 8.16 -15.23 16.84
CA LEU A 19 8.03 -15.72 15.47
C LEU A 19 8.47 -14.63 14.50
N ALA A 20 9.65 -14.78 13.93
CA ALA A 20 10.25 -13.82 13.00
C ALA A 20 9.69 -13.99 11.59
N ILE A 21 9.17 -12.92 11.04
CA ILE A 21 8.44 -12.94 9.77
C ILE A 21 9.26 -12.30 8.65
N SER A 22 9.52 -13.05 7.59
CA SER A 22 9.99 -12.49 6.31
C SER A 22 8.83 -12.18 5.36
N ALA A 23 9.14 -11.44 4.30
CA ALA A 23 8.13 -10.93 3.41
C ALA A 23 8.34 -11.39 1.96
N TYR A 24 7.24 -11.82 1.32
CA TYR A 24 7.18 -12.11 -0.11
C TYR A 24 6.06 -11.35 -0.81
N ASN A 25 6.10 -11.28 -2.13
CA ASN A 25 5.06 -10.64 -2.93
C ASN A 25 3.76 -11.44 -2.92
N ALA A 26 2.65 -10.76 -2.70
CA ALA A 26 1.32 -11.34 -2.83
C ALA A 26 1.11 -11.93 -4.24
N SER A 27 0.22 -12.92 -4.35
CA SER A 27 -0.11 -13.55 -5.63
C SER A 27 -0.96 -12.66 -6.53
N VAL A 28 -1.59 -11.66 -5.95
CA VAL A 28 -2.49 -10.72 -6.63
C VAL A 28 -2.09 -9.31 -6.25
N ALA A 29 -1.93 -8.45 -7.25
CA ALA A 29 -1.80 -7.01 -7.06
C ALA A 29 -3.15 -6.34 -7.26
N HIS A 30 -3.40 -5.30 -6.49
CA HIS A 30 -4.53 -4.40 -6.73
C HIS A 30 -4.03 -3.21 -7.53
N LYS A 31 -4.53 -3.07 -8.76
CA LYS A 31 -4.24 -1.92 -9.60
C LYS A 31 -5.39 -0.93 -9.51
N THR A 32 -5.11 0.24 -9.01
CA THR A 32 -6.04 1.36 -9.04
C THR A 32 -5.83 2.14 -10.34
N SER A 33 -6.91 2.42 -11.04
CA SER A 33 -6.94 3.43 -12.10
C SER A 33 -7.99 4.46 -11.74
N ILE A 34 -7.70 5.72 -12.05
CA ILE A 34 -8.59 6.84 -11.82
C ILE A 34 -8.75 7.57 -13.13
N SER A 35 -9.98 7.79 -13.53
CA SER A 35 -10.30 8.64 -14.66
C SER A 35 -11.16 9.83 -14.22
N LEU A 36 -11.01 10.92 -14.93
CA LEU A 36 -11.73 12.17 -14.72
C LEU A 36 -12.57 12.48 -15.93
N ASP A 37 -13.87 12.53 -15.76
CA ASP A 37 -14.79 13.09 -16.76
C ASP A 37 -15.23 14.49 -16.31
N VAL A 38 -15.22 15.43 -17.25
CA VAL A 38 -15.76 16.78 -17.08
C VAL A 38 -16.93 16.93 -18.05
N PRO A 39 -18.17 16.75 -17.59
CA PRO A 39 -19.34 16.69 -18.48
C PRO A 39 -19.49 17.92 -19.40
N GLN A 40 -19.05 19.08 -18.94
CA GLN A 40 -19.12 20.33 -19.70
C GLN A 40 -18.11 20.40 -20.86
N LEU A 41 -17.10 19.51 -20.86
CA LEU A 41 -16.04 19.47 -21.88
C LEU A 41 -16.17 18.26 -22.83
N LYS A 42 -17.28 17.54 -22.79
CA LYS A 42 -17.50 16.30 -23.57
C LYS A 42 -17.31 16.46 -25.08
N ASP A 43 -17.51 17.66 -25.60
CA ASP A 43 -17.40 17.97 -27.05
C ASP A 43 -16.06 18.70 -27.36
N ASN A 44 -15.17 18.87 -26.39
CA ASN A 44 -13.88 19.55 -26.54
C ASN A 44 -12.77 18.53 -26.83
N ALA A 45 -12.43 18.37 -28.12
CA ALA A 45 -11.40 17.43 -28.56
C ALA A 45 -9.99 17.77 -28.04
N ASP A 46 -9.68 19.05 -27.84
CA ASP A 46 -8.37 19.50 -27.34
C ASP A 46 -8.17 19.15 -25.87
N LEU A 47 -9.26 18.91 -25.14
CA LEU A 47 -9.28 18.48 -23.75
C LEU A 47 -9.78 17.04 -23.59
N ASN A 48 -9.48 16.20 -24.57
CA ASN A 48 -9.81 14.78 -24.59
C ASN A 48 -11.32 14.50 -24.43
N ASN A 49 -12.16 15.33 -25.07
CA ASN A 49 -13.63 15.26 -24.99
C ASN A 49 -14.17 15.28 -23.55
N GLY A 50 -13.47 15.93 -22.64
CA GLY A 50 -13.82 15.99 -21.22
C GLY A 50 -13.47 14.74 -20.43
N HIS A 51 -12.80 13.76 -21.04
CA HIS A 51 -12.28 12.57 -20.36
C HIS A 51 -10.77 12.64 -20.26
N SER A 52 -10.23 12.37 -19.08
CA SER A 52 -8.78 12.31 -18.86
C SER A 52 -8.44 11.20 -17.90
N ASP A 53 -7.45 10.41 -18.29
CA ASP A 53 -6.74 9.56 -17.35
C ASP A 53 -5.86 10.44 -16.47
N ILE A 54 -5.89 10.17 -15.17
CA ILE A 54 -5.09 10.92 -14.22
C ILE A 54 -4.03 10.04 -13.58
N VAL A 55 -2.84 10.58 -13.44
CA VAL A 55 -1.81 9.94 -12.61
C VAL A 55 -2.20 10.16 -11.16
N HIS A 56 -2.39 9.09 -10.42
CA HIS A 56 -2.84 9.15 -9.03
C HIS A 56 -1.79 8.60 -8.07
N TYR A 57 -1.93 9.01 -6.82
CA TYR A 57 -1.16 8.51 -5.70
C TYR A 57 -2.06 7.64 -4.82
N LEU A 58 -1.90 6.33 -4.96
CA LEU A 58 -2.21 5.26 -4.01
C LEU A 58 -3.61 5.26 -3.37
N LEU A 59 -4.18 6.42 -3.04
CA LEU A 59 -5.50 6.56 -2.42
C LEU A 59 -6.57 6.85 -3.46
N THR A 60 -7.71 6.18 -3.35
CA THR A 60 -8.89 6.42 -4.19
C THR A 60 -9.69 7.61 -3.66
N PHE A 61 -10.33 8.35 -4.56
CA PHE A 61 -11.17 9.49 -4.19
C PHE A 61 -12.47 9.07 -3.53
N ASN A 62 -12.93 7.83 -3.76
CA ASN A 62 -14.25 7.35 -3.34
C ASN A 62 -15.39 8.33 -3.70
N ALA A 63 -15.23 9.05 -4.81
CA ALA A 63 -16.19 10.00 -5.29
C ALA A 63 -17.35 9.27 -6.00
N LYS A 64 -18.59 9.70 -5.74
CA LYS A 64 -19.77 9.16 -6.42
C LYS A 64 -20.50 10.30 -7.15
N GLY A 65 -20.70 10.10 -8.45
CA GLY A 65 -21.35 11.09 -9.30
C GLY A 65 -20.55 12.39 -9.45
N ASP A 66 -21.24 13.43 -9.88
CA ASP A 66 -20.65 14.74 -10.13
C ASP A 66 -20.28 15.45 -8.83
N GLN A 67 -19.04 15.90 -8.75
CA GLN A 67 -18.47 16.58 -7.60
C GLN A 67 -18.26 18.07 -7.86
N ASP A 68 -18.53 18.88 -6.85
CA ASP A 68 -18.05 20.25 -6.81
C ASP A 68 -16.57 20.28 -6.47
N TYR A 69 -15.86 21.27 -6.97
CA TYR A 69 -14.48 21.53 -6.62
C TYR A 69 -14.23 23.01 -6.36
N VAL A 70 -13.15 23.30 -5.66
CA VAL A 70 -12.67 24.64 -5.38
C VAL A 70 -11.30 24.79 -5.99
N TYR A 71 -11.05 25.89 -6.69
CA TYR A 71 -9.73 26.25 -7.15
C TYR A 71 -9.05 27.17 -6.14
N LEU A 72 -7.83 26.81 -5.76
CA LEU A 72 -6.94 27.67 -4.98
C LEU A 72 -5.71 27.98 -5.83
N PRO A 73 -5.45 29.28 -6.10
CA PRO A 73 -4.28 29.69 -6.90
C PRO A 73 -2.98 29.43 -6.14
N LEU A 74 -1.85 29.58 -6.84
CA LEU A 74 -0.54 29.56 -6.20
C LEU A 74 -0.48 30.64 -5.12
N GLY A 75 -0.01 30.25 -3.93
CA GLY A 75 0.06 31.11 -2.75
C GLY A 75 1.30 30.84 -1.90
N GLU A 76 1.41 31.56 -0.82
CA GLU A 76 2.44 31.37 0.21
C GLU A 76 1.98 30.32 1.23
N ALA A 77 2.90 29.92 2.13
CA ALA A 77 2.58 29.01 3.23
C ALA A 77 1.38 29.53 4.06
N GLY A 78 0.46 28.66 4.38
CA GLY A 78 -0.80 28.99 5.05
C GLY A 78 -1.97 29.31 4.11
N SER A 79 -1.72 29.60 2.83
CA SER A 79 -2.79 29.93 1.85
C SER A 79 -3.74 28.78 1.59
N TYR A 80 -3.29 27.55 1.80
CA TYR A 80 -4.07 26.33 1.58
C TYR A 80 -4.83 25.86 2.82
N SER A 81 -4.78 26.61 3.91
CA SER A 81 -5.50 26.30 5.15
C SER A 81 -6.94 26.85 5.17
N ASP A 82 -7.47 27.24 4.02
CA ASP A 82 -8.84 27.78 3.89
C ASP A 82 -9.88 26.70 4.23
N LYS A 83 -10.71 27.00 5.22
CA LYS A 83 -11.79 26.10 5.65
C LYS A 83 -12.94 25.93 4.64
N SER A 84 -13.00 26.79 3.61
CA SER A 84 -13.98 26.66 2.53
C SER A 84 -13.81 25.37 1.71
N VAL A 85 -12.62 24.73 1.81
CA VAL A 85 -12.30 23.46 1.15
C VAL A 85 -12.83 22.22 1.88
N ASN A 86 -13.36 22.39 3.10
CA ASN A 86 -13.82 21.26 3.90
C ASN A 86 -14.86 20.40 3.15
N GLY A 87 -14.59 19.10 3.04
CA GLY A 87 -15.42 18.13 2.34
C GLY A 87 -15.40 18.24 0.81
N LYS A 88 -14.57 19.12 0.22
CA LYS A 88 -14.52 19.35 -1.23
C LYS A 88 -13.26 18.76 -1.85
N ILE A 89 -13.31 18.57 -3.17
CA ILE A 89 -12.14 18.35 -4.00
C ILE A 89 -11.52 19.72 -4.30
N VAL A 90 -10.20 19.82 -4.18
CA VAL A 90 -9.48 21.08 -4.42
C VAL A 90 -8.58 20.96 -5.62
N LEU A 91 -8.65 21.91 -6.52
CA LEU A 91 -7.75 22.06 -7.67
C LEU A 91 -6.65 23.06 -7.31
N VAL A 92 -5.39 22.66 -7.50
CA VAL A 92 -4.21 23.50 -7.28
C VAL A 92 -3.20 23.33 -8.40
N GLU A 93 -2.40 24.36 -8.65
CA GLU A 93 -1.28 24.30 -9.58
C GLU A 93 -0.02 23.71 -8.91
N SER A 94 0.75 22.89 -9.66
CA SER A 94 2.03 22.37 -9.22
C SER A 94 3.10 23.47 -9.20
N GLY A 95 3.98 23.44 -8.20
CA GLY A 95 5.08 24.40 -8.06
C GLY A 95 4.71 25.63 -7.22
N GLY A 96 5.43 26.74 -7.41
CA GLY A 96 5.34 27.94 -6.57
C GLY A 96 6.27 27.87 -5.36
N SER A 97 6.06 28.77 -4.40
CA SER A 97 6.88 28.88 -3.19
C SER A 97 6.60 27.79 -2.15
N VAL A 98 5.41 27.16 -2.22
CA VAL A 98 5.00 26.04 -1.34
C VAL A 98 5.15 24.74 -2.10
N THR A 99 5.82 23.77 -1.50
CA THR A 99 5.96 22.45 -2.13
C THR A 99 4.60 21.78 -2.30
N ASP A 100 4.45 20.94 -3.33
CA ASP A 100 3.18 20.24 -3.56
C ASP A 100 2.80 19.35 -2.35
N ASN A 101 3.77 18.77 -1.66
CA ASN A 101 3.51 18.03 -0.44
C ASN A 101 2.98 18.93 0.71
N ASP A 102 3.54 20.10 0.91
CA ASP A 102 3.09 21.02 1.97
C ASP A 102 1.67 21.52 1.68
N LYS A 103 1.33 21.81 0.41
CA LYS A 103 -0.06 22.08 0.00
C LYS A 103 -1.00 20.97 0.42
N LEU A 104 -0.62 19.70 0.16
CA LEU A 104 -1.44 18.54 0.56
C LEU A 104 -1.63 18.45 2.06
N VAL A 105 -0.58 18.72 2.85
CA VAL A 105 -0.66 18.72 4.32
C VAL A 105 -1.61 19.80 4.83
N GLU A 106 -1.52 21.02 4.28
CA GLU A 106 -2.39 22.13 4.64
C GLU A 106 -3.85 21.84 4.26
N LEU A 107 -4.09 21.43 3.01
CA LEU A 107 -5.42 21.10 2.50
C LEU A 107 -6.09 19.99 3.29
N ARG A 108 -5.32 18.97 3.66
CA ARG A 108 -5.82 17.91 4.52
C ARG A 108 -6.24 18.43 5.89
N LYS A 109 -5.41 19.23 6.54
CA LYS A 109 -5.74 19.84 7.84
C LYS A 109 -6.99 20.73 7.75
N ALA A 110 -7.20 21.36 6.59
CA ALA A 110 -8.39 22.17 6.30
C ALA A 110 -9.64 21.31 5.99
N GLY A 111 -9.50 19.98 5.88
CA GLY A 111 -10.60 19.05 5.69
C GLY A 111 -10.96 18.78 4.23
N ALA A 112 -10.06 19.05 3.28
CA ALA A 112 -10.29 18.68 1.88
C ALA A 112 -10.50 17.17 1.72
N LYS A 113 -11.43 16.79 0.84
CA LYS A 113 -11.75 15.39 0.52
C LYS A 113 -10.73 14.74 -0.41
N GLY A 114 -10.12 15.53 -1.29
CA GLY A 114 -9.12 15.10 -2.25
C GLY A 114 -8.55 16.30 -2.99
N VAL A 115 -7.43 16.11 -3.68
CA VAL A 115 -6.74 17.18 -4.40
C VAL A 115 -6.46 16.75 -5.85
N LEU A 116 -6.77 17.61 -6.80
CA LEU A 116 -6.27 17.55 -8.15
C LEU A 116 -5.15 18.58 -8.28
N ILE A 117 -3.95 18.10 -8.56
CA ILE A 117 -2.81 18.95 -8.89
C ILE A 117 -2.70 19.01 -10.41
N TYR A 118 -2.79 20.20 -11.00
CA TYR A 118 -2.49 20.31 -12.42
C TYR A 118 -1.06 20.76 -12.63
N GLN A 119 -0.44 20.20 -13.65
CA GLN A 119 0.92 20.53 -14.03
C GLN A 119 1.01 21.97 -14.46
N ASN A 120 2.09 22.65 -14.08
CA ASN A 120 2.35 23.99 -14.59
C ASN A 120 2.73 23.95 -16.10
N LYS A 121 2.88 25.10 -16.72
CA LYS A 121 3.14 25.21 -18.15
C LYS A 121 4.42 24.49 -18.58
N GLU A 122 5.46 24.48 -17.74
CA GLU A 122 6.75 23.85 -18.05
C GLU A 122 6.66 22.31 -18.00
N GLN A 123 5.80 21.78 -17.16
CA GLN A 123 5.55 20.34 -17.02
C GLN A 123 4.65 19.78 -18.13
N GLY A 124 3.84 20.62 -18.76
CA GLY A 124 3.07 20.30 -19.97
C GLY A 124 1.73 19.62 -19.74
N ASP A 125 1.16 19.04 -20.81
CA ASP A 125 -0.21 18.55 -20.85
C ASP A 125 -0.35 17.05 -20.56
N THR A 126 0.72 16.28 -20.69
CA THR A 126 0.69 14.83 -20.37
C THR A 126 0.92 14.63 -18.87
N PRO A 127 -0.07 14.10 -18.14
CA PRO A 127 0.09 13.91 -16.70
C PRO A 127 1.27 12.98 -16.36
N THR A 128 2.14 13.43 -15.50
CA THR A 128 3.29 12.65 -15.02
C THR A 128 3.31 12.60 -13.51
N LYS A 129 3.93 11.56 -12.96
CA LYS A 129 4.04 11.41 -11.51
C LYS A 129 4.94 12.50 -10.93
N LEU A 130 4.40 13.35 -10.08
CA LEU A 130 5.17 14.36 -9.35
C LEU A 130 5.87 13.72 -8.14
N TYR A 131 7.00 14.30 -7.74
CA TYR A 131 7.66 13.90 -6.50
C TYR A 131 6.94 14.55 -5.32
N LEU A 132 6.25 13.73 -4.51
CA LEU A 132 5.54 14.16 -3.30
C LEU A 132 6.27 13.59 -2.08
N GLY A 133 7.46 14.11 -1.79
CA GLY A 133 8.22 13.69 -0.61
C GLY A 133 7.40 13.87 0.68
N GLY A 134 7.32 12.82 1.51
CA GLY A 134 6.54 12.87 2.75
C GLY A 134 5.03 12.73 2.57
N TYR A 135 4.57 12.21 1.42
CA TYR A 135 3.14 12.00 1.12
C TYR A 135 2.39 11.24 2.22
N GLU A 136 3.05 10.31 2.90
CA GLU A 136 2.48 9.55 4.02
C GLU A 136 1.98 10.45 5.16
N SER A 137 2.52 11.66 5.30
CA SER A 137 2.06 12.61 6.30
C SER A 137 0.73 13.27 5.96
N SER A 138 0.35 13.27 4.69
CA SER A 138 -0.91 13.86 4.23
C SER A 138 -2.06 12.88 4.18
N TYR A 139 -1.88 11.65 3.67
CA TYR A 139 -2.92 10.65 3.45
C TYR A 139 -4.23 11.24 2.88
N ILE A 140 -4.11 11.99 1.80
CA ILE A 140 -5.24 12.56 1.06
C ILE A 140 -5.25 12.02 -0.37
N PRO A 141 -6.41 11.71 -0.98
CA PRO A 141 -6.47 11.33 -2.39
C PRO A 141 -5.90 12.44 -3.28
N VAL A 142 -4.98 12.08 -4.18
CA VAL A 142 -4.33 13.00 -5.10
C VAL A 142 -4.37 12.48 -6.51
N GLY A 143 -4.81 13.32 -7.44
CA GLY A 143 -4.73 13.09 -8.87
C GLY A 143 -3.91 14.18 -9.56
N ILE A 144 -3.09 13.80 -10.54
CA ILE A 144 -2.30 14.73 -11.34
C ILE A 144 -2.93 14.81 -12.74
N ILE A 145 -3.19 16.01 -13.23
CA ILE A 145 -3.74 16.29 -14.55
C ILE A 145 -2.82 17.24 -15.33
N GLY A 146 -2.97 17.25 -16.64
CA GLY A 146 -2.19 18.11 -17.52
C GLY A 146 -2.50 19.61 -17.35
N ASN A 147 -1.62 20.44 -17.88
CA ASN A 147 -1.71 21.90 -17.75
C ASN A 147 -2.99 22.47 -18.40
N LYS A 148 -3.26 22.15 -19.68
CA LYS A 148 -4.44 22.70 -20.38
C LYS A 148 -5.75 22.42 -19.67
N LEU A 149 -5.97 21.17 -19.25
CA LEU A 149 -7.18 20.81 -18.51
C LEU A 149 -7.23 21.54 -17.17
N GLY A 150 -6.11 21.64 -16.47
CA GLY A 150 -6.03 22.34 -15.19
C GLY A 150 -6.37 23.82 -15.30
N VAL A 151 -5.82 24.50 -16.28
CA VAL A 151 -6.12 25.93 -16.56
C VAL A 151 -7.59 26.14 -16.89
N GLU A 152 -8.17 25.27 -17.73
CA GLU A 152 -9.59 25.33 -18.08
C GLU A 152 -10.49 25.12 -16.85
N LEU A 153 -10.15 24.14 -16.01
CA LEU A 153 -10.89 23.91 -14.76
C LEU A 153 -10.73 25.09 -13.79
N ALA A 154 -9.54 25.66 -13.68
CA ALA A 154 -9.30 26.83 -12.82
C ALA A 154 -10.15 28.04 -13.22
N ALA A 155 -10.25 28.30 -14.53
CA ALA A 155 -11.06 29.39 -15.08
C ALA A 155 -12.57 29.20 -14.90
N ASN A 156 -13.03 27.96 -14.74
CA ASN A 156 -14.43 27.58 -14.64
C ASN A 156 -14.81 26.95 -13.29
N ALA A 157 -14.04 27.22 -12.25
CA ALA A 157 -14.35 26.77 -10.89
C ALA A 157 -15.74 27.29 -10.46
N GLY A 158 -16.55 26.40 -9.90
CA GLY A 158 -17.94 26.68 -9.53
C GLY A 158 -18.96 26.56 -10.68
N LYS A 159 -18.51 26.38 -11.94
CA LYS A 159 -19.39 26.16 -13.10
C LYS A 159 -19.34 24.71 -13.59
N TYR A 160 -18.16 24.12 -13.60
CA TYR A 160 -17.96 22.73 -14.05
C TYR A 160 -18.08 21.77 -12.87
N LYS A 161 -18.38 20.53 -13.20
CA LYS A 161 -18.42 19.41 -12.27
C LYS A 161 -17.35 18.40 -12.65
N LEU A 162 -16.84 17.68 -11.65
CA LEU A 162 -15.88 16.61 -11.85
C LEU A 162 -16.56 15.28 -11.58
N ASN A 163 -16.50 14.35 -12.53
CA ASN A 163 -16.91 12.96 -12.31
C ASN A 163 -15.66 12.10 -12.26
N ILE A 164 -15.23 11.76 -11.05
CA ILE A 164 -14.03 10.96 -10.81
C ILE A 164 -14.45 9.51 -10.61
N LYS A 165 -13.92 8.63 -11.45
CA LYS A 165 -14.17 7.19 -11.40
C LYS A 165 -12.93 6.47 -10.93
N ASP A 166 -13.01 5.89 -9.75
CA ASP A 166 -11.99 5.02 -9.20
C ASP A 166 -12.32 3.56 -9.54
N THR A 167 -11.35 2.86 -10.07
CA THR A 167 -11.47 1.43 -10.34
C THR A 167 -10.34 0.70 -9.66
N VAL A 168 -10.66 -0.35 -8.89
CA VAL A 168 -9.67 -1.24 -8.30
C VAL A 168 -9.82 -2.60 -8.95
N VAL A 169 -8.83 -3.00 -9.72
CA VAL A 169 -8.80 -4.29 -10.42
C VAL A 169 -7.80 -5.21 -9.75
N LYS A 170 -8.18 -6.47 -9.56
CA LYS A 170 -7.28 -7.52 -9.10
C LYS A 170 -6.63 -8.17 -10.30
N GLU A 171 -5.32 -8.13 -10.35
CA GLU A 171 -4.53 -8.76 -11.42
C GLU A 171 -3.53 -9.75 -10.81
N PRO A 172 -3.27 -10.91 -11.48
CA PRO A 172 -2.16 -11.75 -11.09
C PRO A 172 -0.86 -10.93 -11.09
N TYR A 173 -0.10 -11.01 -10.01
CA TYR A 173 1.14 -10.26 -9.93
C TYR A 173 2.28 -11.05 -10.57
N LYS A 174 3.00 -10.45 -11.52
CA LYS A 174 4.07 -11.13 -12.28
C LYS A 174 5.21 -11.65 -11.40
N ASP A 175 5.51 -10.93 -10.30
CA ASP A 175 6.52 -11.31 -9.32
C ASP A 175 5.90 -12.00 -8.08
N ALA A 176 4.74 -12.67 -8.26
CA ALA A 176 4.06 -13.41 -7.21
C ALA A 176 5.00 -14.39 -6.50
N LYS A 177 4.89 -14.46 -5.18
CA LYS A 177 5.68 -15.36 -4.31
C LYS A 177 7.20 -15.13 -4.33
N LYS A 178 7.70 -14.11 -5.03
CA LYS A 178 9.11 -13.71 -4.99
C LYS A 178 9.40 -13.06 -3.64
N MET A 179 10.47 -13.50 -2.98
CA MET A 179 10.93 -12.88 -1.73
C MET A 179 11.31 -11.42 -1.97
N LEU A 180 10.95 -10.55 -1.03
CA LEU A 180 11.25 -9.13 -1.15
C LEU A 180 12.72 -8.86 -0.82
N TYR A 181 13.37 -8.08 -1.66
CA TYR A 181 14.81 -7.79 -1.55
C TYR A 181 15.20 -7.10 -0.23
N PHE A 182 14.28 -6.33 0.35
CA PHE A 182 14.49 -5.62 1.60
C PHE A 182 14.14 -6.44 2.85
N SER A 183 13.61 -7.67 2.69
CA SER A 183 13.35 -8.56 3.82
C SER A 183 14.66 -8.97 4.47
N GLY A 184 14.73 -8.90 5.80
CA GLY A 184 15.94 -9.22 6.54
C GLY A 184 16.38 -10.68 6.34
N TRP A 185 17.68 -10.91 6.41
CA TRP A 185 18.32 -12.22 6.35
C TRP A 185 18.85 -12.61 7.74
N GLY A 186 18.59 -13.84 8.16
CA GLY A 186 19.27 -14.42 9.33
C GLY A 186 20.68 -14.91 8.94
N VAL A 187 21.50 -15.30 9.86
CA VAL A 187 21.22 -15.77 11.24
C VAL A 187 21.16 -14.59 12.23
N SER A 188 20.69 -14.89 13.46
CA SER A 188 20.83 -13.98 14.59
C SER A 188 22.29 -13.83 15.01
N THR A 189 22.60 -12.87 15.91
CA THR A 189 23.93 -12.69 16.51
C THR A 189 24.40 -13.91 17.30
N GLU A 190 23.46 -14.73 17.78
CA GLU A 190 23.71 -15.95 18.54
C GLU A 190 23.77 -17.21 17.66
N GLY A 191 23.64 -17.04 16.34
CA GLY A 191 23.72 -18.13 15.36
C GLY A 191 22.41 -18.86 15.11
N GLU A 192 21.29 -18.42 15.68
CA GLU A 192 19.97 -19.00 15.42
C GLU A 192 19.47 -18.71 14.02
N LEU A 193 18.80 -19.68 13.42
CA LEU A 193 18.21 -19.52 12.10
C LEU A 193 16.95 -18.63 12.20
N LYS A 194 17.02 -17.47 11.59
CA LYS A 194 15.92 -16.51 11.43
C LYS A 194 15.90 -16.03 9.96
N PRO A 195 14.77 -15.59 9.42
CA PRO A 195 13.40 -15.61 9.96
C PRO A 195 12.86 -17.05 10.11
N ASP A 196 11.73 -17.21 10.80
CA ASP A 196 11.08 -18.52 11.01
C ASP A 196 10.19 -18.90 9.82
N VAL A 197 9.45 -17.96 9.27
CA VAL A 197 8.48 -18.21 8.21
C VAL A 197 8.21 -16.94 7.38
N ALA A 198 7.73 -17.10 6.15
CA ALA A 198 7.42 -16.00 5.24
C ALA A 198 5.90 -15.79 5.08
N PHE A 199 5.48 -14.52 5.10
CA PHE A 199 4.10 -14.09 4.84
C PHE A 199 4.01 -13.06 3.72
N PRO A 200 2.82 -12.85 3.10
CA PRO A 200 2.64 -11.81 2.10
C PRO A 200 2.90 -10.42 2.70
N GLY A 201 3.88 -9.72 2.16
CA GLY A 201 4.25 -8.37 2.61
C GLY A 201 4.48 -7.41 1.45
N GLY A 202 4.44 -7.89 0.20
CA GLY A 202 4.56 -7.07 -1.00
C GLY A 202 3.23 -6.91 -1.73
N MET A 203 2.95 -5.70 -2.20
CA MET A 203 1.73 -5.35 -2.93
C MET A 203 0.46 -5.60 -2.10
N ILE A 204 0.49 -5.24 -0.82
CA ILE A 204 -0.62 -5.42 0.11
C ILE A 204 -1.54 -4.21 0.07
N TYR A 205 -2.79 -4.43 -0.34
CA TYR A 205 -3.85 -3.42 -0.33
C TYR A 205 -4.64 -3.55 0.96
N SER A 206 -4.58 -2.55 1.83
CA SER A 206 -5.19 -2.57 3.16
C SER A 206 -5.67 -1.20 3.60
N SER A 207 -6.41 -1.18 4.70
CA SER A 207 -6.94 0.05 5.29
C SER A 207 -5.82 0.93 5.86
N VAL A 208 -6.03 2.22 5.75
CA VAL A 208 -5.22 3.28 6.38
C VAL A 208 -6.12 4.26 7.10
N ASN A 209 -5.55 5.30 7.69
CA ASN A 209 -6.30 6.32 8.41
C ASN A 209 -7.45 6.91 7.58
N ASN A 210 -8.49 7.37 8.27
CA ASN A 210 -9.67 8.06 7.71
C ASN A 210 -10.56 7.22 6.78
N GLY A 211 -10.59 5.90 6.97
CA GLY A 211 -11.42 5.00 6.16
C GLY A 211 -10.94 4.85 4.72
N LEU A 212 -9.70 5.20 4.44
CA LEU A 212 -9.07 5.06 3.14
C LEU A 212 -8.36 3.72 3.01
N TYR A 213 -8.01 3.35 1.78
CA TYR A 213 -7.28 2.15 1.44
C TYR A 213 -6.08 2.49 0.58
N TYR A 214 -5.01 1.72 0.74
CA TYR A 214 -3.73 2.01 0.15
C TYR A 214 -2.92 0.74 -0.07
N MET A 215 -2.09 0.72 -1.09
CA MET A 215 -1.22 -0.41 -1.38
C MET A 215 0.20 -0.12 -0.90
N ASN A 216 0.72 -0.98 -0.03
CA ASN A 216 2.05 -0.85 0.51
C ASN A 216 2.82 -2.18 0.47
N SER A 217 4.13 -2.09 0.64
CA SER A 217 5.02 -3.24 0.72
C SER A 217 5.99 -3.08 1.87
N GLY A 218 6.18 -4.13 2.64
CA GLY A 218 7.07 -4.15 3.79
C GLY A 218 6.93 -5.42 4.61
N THR A 219 7.96 -5.75 5.39
CA THR A 219 7.81 -6.70 6.50
C THR A 219 6.78 -6.21 7.51
N SER A 220 6.59 -4.87 7.61
CA SER A 220 5.50 -4.22 8.35
C SER A 220 4.11 -4.59 7.86
N MET A 221 3.94 -5.09 6.61
CA MET A 221 2.69 -5.61 6.06
C MET A 221 2.60 -7.13 6.22
N ALA A 222 3.72 -7.83 6.18
CA ALA A 222 3.78 -9.28 6.44
C ALA A 222 3.45 -9.63 7.88
N THR A 223 3.95 -8.87 8.85
CA THR A 223 3.76 -9.13 10.28
C THR A 223 2.29 -9.08 10.72
N PRO A 224 1.48 -8.05 10.39
CA PRO A 224 0.04 -8.07 10.71
C PRO A 224 -0.73 -9.16 9.95
N HIS A 225 -0.29 -9.54 8.75
CA HIS A 225 -0.83 -10.71 8.04
C HIS A 225 -0.60 -12.00 8.85
N ALA A 226 0.63 -12.17 9.35
CA ALA A 226 0.97 -13.28 10.23
C ALA A 226 0.14 -13.24 11.52
N ALA A 227 0.04 -12.09 12.18
CA ALA A 227 -0.72 -11.94 13.43
C ALA A 227 -2.20 -12.33 13.26
N GLY A 228 -2.85 -11.85 12.17
CA GLY A 228 -4.22 -12.24 11.86
C GLY A 228 -4.38 -13.73 11.55
N SER A 229 -3.42 -14.30 10.81
CA SER A 229 -3.39 -15.73 10.49
C SER A 229 -3.21 -16.58 11.73
N VAL A 230 -2.29 -16.20 12.61
CA VAL A 230 -2.04 -16.86 13.90
C VAL A 230 -3.28 -16.84 14.79
N ALA A 231 -4.02 -15.73 14.83
CA ALA A 231 -5.27 -15.65 15.58
C ALA A 231 -6.32 -16.64 15.07
N LEU A 232 -6.46 -16.77 13.74
CA LEU A 232 -7.38 -17.75 13.12
C LEU A 232 -6.95 -19.19 13.38
N ILE A 233 -5.66 -19.49 13.22
CA ILE A 233 -5.12 -20.83 13.52
C ILE A 233 -5.38 -21.17 14.98
N ARG A 234 -5.08 -20.26 15.89
CA ARG A 234 -5.29 -20.43 17.33
C ARG A 234 -6.74 -20.76 17.65
N GLN A 235 -7.70 -20.02 17.08
CA GLN A 235 -9.12 -20.29 17.28
C GLN A 235 -9.47 -21.74 16.92
N VAL A 236 -9.00 -22.22 15.75
CA VAL A 236 -9.24 -23.61 15.32
C VAL A 236 -8.57 -24.62 16.24
N LEU A 237 -7.33 -24.34 16.70
CA LEU A 237 -6.61 -25.24 17.60
C LEU A 237 -7.25 -25.32 18.98
N GLU A 238 -7.79 -24.22 19.51
CA GLU A 238 -8.54 -24.22 20.77
C GLU A 238 -9.80 -25.10 20.68
N GLU A 239 -10.50 -25.08 19.54
CA GLU A 239 -11.65 -25.98 19.28
C GLU A 239 -11.25 -27.44 19.13
N ARG A 240 -10.13 -27.72 18.43
CA ARG A 240 -9.63 -29.08 18.19
C ARG A 240 -8.98 -29.72 19.43
N PHE A 241 -8.36 -28.93 20.27
CA PHE A 241 -7.59 -29.38 21.44
C PHE A 241 -8.04 -28.66 22.73
N PRO A 242 -9.29 -28.84 23.16
CA PRO A 242 -9.87 -28.07 24.27
C PRO A 242 -9.22 -28.31 25.62
N ASN A 243 -8.43 -29.37 25.75
CA ASN A 243 -7.75 -29.74 26.99
C ASN A 243 -6.26 -29.30 27.03
N TYR A 244 -5.78 -28.63 25.97
CA TYR A 244 -4.40 -28.15 25.97
C TYR A 244 -4.26 -26.88 26.80
N SER A 245 -3.14 -26.73 27.50
CA SER A 245 -2.80 -25.47 28.15
C SER A 245 -2.47 -24.41 27.10
N LYS A 246 -2.43 -23.15 27.52
CA LYS A 246 -2.06 -22.04 26.65
C LYS A 246 -0.67 -22.23 26.04
N GLU A 247 0.29 -22.67 26.83
CA GLU A 247 1.67 -22.92 26.43
C GLU A 247 1.74 -24.07 25.42
N GLN A 248 0.95 -25.13 25.62
CA GLN A 248 0.86 -26.24 24.67
C GLN A 248 0.29 -25.78 23.32
N LEU A 249 -0.75 -24.95 23.34
CA LEU A 249 -1.34 -24.42 22.12
C LEU A 249 -0.37 -23.46 21.38
N GLU A 250 0.38 -22.63 22.09
CA GLU A 250 1.38 -21.74 21.51
C GLU A 250 2.53 -22.52 20.84
N SER A 251 3.06 -23.55 21.51
CA SER A 251 4.08 -24.43 20.94
C SER A 251 3.55 -25.20 19.72
N LEU A 252 2.34 -25.76 19.82
CA LEU A 252 1.69 -26.46 18.72
C LEU A 252 1.49 -25.54 17.50
N LEU A 253 1.01 -24.32 17.72
CA LEU A 253 0.78 -23.32 16.68
C LEU A 253 2.07 -22.98 15.94
N GLN A 254 3.15 -22.68 16.67
CA GLN A 254 4.45 -22.36 16.06
C GLN A 254 4.96 -23.54 15.22
N ASN A 255 4.92 -24.76 15.79
CA ASN A 255 5.33 -25.95 15.09
C ASN A 255 4.51 -26.22 13.82
N LEU A 256 3.19 -26.06 13.86
CA LEU A 256 2.32 -26.22 12.69
C LEU A 256 2.58 -25.17 11.62
N VAL A 257 2.70 -23.89 12.00
CA VAL A 257 2.96 -22.80 11.04
C VAL A 257 4.26 -23.06 10.29
N MET A 258 5.32 -23.51 10.97
CA MET A 258 6.60 -23.79 10.34
C MET A 258 6.59 -25.11 9.56
N SER A 259 6.06 -26.19 10.13
CA SER A 259 6.10 -27.52 9.50
C SER A 259 5.23 -27.63 8.25
N THR A 260 4.18 -26.82 8.14
CA THR A 260 3.28 -26.82 6.98
C THR A 260 3.63 -25.76 5.93
N ALA A 261 4.62 -24.93 6.22
CA ALA A 261 5.10 -23.92 5.27
C ALA A 261 5.69 -24.57 4.01
N LYS A 262 5.55 -23.88 2.90
CA LYS A 262 6.01 -24.35 1.58
C LYS A 262 7.25 -23.61 1.14
N PRO A 263 8.42 -24.26 1.02
CA PRO A 263 9.63 -23.63 0.53
C PRO A 263 9.39 -22.98 -0.85
N ALA A 264 9.77 -21.71 -0.96
CA ALA A 264 9.61 -20.93 -2.20
C ALA A 264 10.81 -21.15 -3.12
N ILE A 265 10.51 -21.20 -4.42
CA ILE A 265 11.51 -21.27 -5.49
C ILE A 265 11.76 -19.84 -5.99
N ASN A 266 13.03 -19.47 -6.11
CA ASN A 266 13.43 -18.25 -6.76
C ASN A 266 13.25 -18.39 -8.29
N PRO A 267 12.37 -17.58 -8.92
CA PRO A 267 12.08 -17.72 -10.35
C PRO A 267 13.26 -17.36 -11.25
N GLU A 268 14.25 -16.65 -10.75
CA GLU A 268 15.42 -16.25 -11.55
C GLU A 268 16.47 -17.36 -11.61
N SER A 269 16.70 -18.07 -10.51
CA SER A 269 17.70 -19.13 -10.42
C SER A 269 17.11 -20.54 -10.56
N ASN A 270 15.81 -20.67 -10.48
CA ASN A 270 15.07 -21.94 -10.41
C ASN A 270 15.55 -22.86 -9.26
N THR A 271 16.01 -22.26 -8.17
CA THR A 271 16.43 -22.95 -6.95
C THR A 271 15.60 -22.47 -5.78
N TYR A 272 15.61 -23.20 -4.67
CA TYR A 272 14.95 -22.71 -3.45
C TYR A 272 15.65 -21.46 -2.92
N TYR A 273 14.86 -20.52 -2.38
CA TYR A 273 15.43 -19.46 -1.56
C TYR A 273 16.16 -20.03 -0.35
N SER A 274 17.18 -19.32 0.13
CA SER A 274 17.90 -19.71 1.34
C SER A 274 16.96 -19.76 2.54
N PRO A 275 17.06 -20.78 3.42
CA PRO A 275 16.36 -20.76 4.72
C PRO A 275 16.63 -19.51 5.54
N ARG A 276 17.81 -18.90 5.41
CA ARG A 276 18.17 -17.60 6.03
C ARG A 276 17.33 -16.43 5.52
N GLN A 277 16.61 -16.58 4.40
CA GLN A 277 15.76 -15.56 3.82
C GLN A 277 14.28 -15.87 3.99
N GLN A 278 13.88 -17.12 3.83
CA GLN A 278 12.47 -17.52 3.84
C GLN A 278 12.04 -18.27 5.11
N GLY A 279 12.99 -18.66 5.97
CA GLY A 279 12.71 -19.58 7.08
C GLY A 279 12.25 -20.94 6.58
N ALA A 280 11.20 -21.48 7.17
CA ALA A 280 10.55 -22.72 6.73
C ALA A 280 9.87 -22.60 5.36
N GLY A 281 9.63 -21.37 4.86
CA GLY A 281 8.98 -21.12 3.58
C GLY A 281 7.72 -20.26 3.70
N LEU A 282 6.89 -20.29 2.65
CA LEU A 282 5.63 -19.52 2.59
C LEU A 282 4.58 -20.19 3.51
N ALA A 283 4.03 -19.44 4.44
CA ALA A 283 3.01 -19.93 5.36
C ALA A 283 1.75 -20.42 4.63
N ASP A 284 1.22 -21.54 5.07
CA ASP A 284 -0.08 -22.09 4.63
C ASP A 284 -1.01 -22.15 5.84
N VAL A 285 -1.88 -21.13 5.97
CA VAL A 285 -2.77 -20.96 7.13
C VAL A 285 -3.74 -22.13 7.28
N THR A 286 -4.26 -22.65 6.15
CA THR A 286 -5.19 -23.79 6.16
C THR A 286 -4.48 -25.07 6.60
N ALA A 287 -3.30 -25.33 6.04
CA ALA A 287 -2.52 -26.50 6.44
C ALA A 287 -2.08 -26.42 7.92
N ALA A 288 -1.72 -25.22 8.41
CA ALA A 288 -1.39 -25.04 9.83
C ALA A 288 -2.60 -25.24 10.77
N ALA A 289 -3.79 -24.77 10.37
CA ALA A 289 -4.99 -24.89 11.19
C ALA A 289 -5.53 -26.34 11.28
N TYR A 290 -5.39 -27.10 10.20
CA TYR A 290 -6.00 -28.44 10.07
C TYR A 290 -4.98 -29.57 9.92
N GLY A 291 -3.70 -29.27 9.91
CA GLY A 291 -2.65 -30.29 9.84
C GLY A 291 -2.64 -31.19 11.07
N ASP A 292 -2.35 -32.47 10.84
CA ASP A 292 -2.25 -33.50 11.90
C ASP A 292 -0.82 -33.96 12.12
N LEU A 293 0.11 -33.53 11.26
CA LEU A 293 1.53 -33.89 11.35
C LEU A 293 2.39 -32.64 11.43
N TYR A 294 3.28 -32.60 12.42
CA TYR A 294 4.23 -31.50 12.59
C TYR A 294 5.53 -31.98 13.21
N LEU A 295 6.60 -31.23 12.98
CA LEU A 295 7.89 -31.44 13.63
C LEU A 295 7.92 -30.65 14.94
N THR A 296 8.43 -31.25 15.98
CA THR A 296 8.76 -30.56 17.24
C THR A 296 10.25 -30.25 17.28
N THR A 297 10.62 -29.12 17.78
CA THR A 297 12.00 -28.74 18.12
C THR A 297 12.31 -29.09 19.53
#